data_c28f56972814b136e60dc7b52b6ec5dc
#
_entry.id   c28f56972814b136e60dc7b52b6ec5dc
#
_cell.length_a   1.000
_cell.length_b   1.000
_cell.length_c   1.000
_cell.angle_alpha   90.00
_cell.angle_beta   90.00
_cell.angle_gamma   90.00
#
_symmetry.space_group_name_H-M   'P 1'
#
loop_
_entity.id
_entity.type
_entity.pdbx_description
1 polymer ?
#
loop_
_entity_poly.entity_id
_entity_poly.type
_entity_poly.pdbx_seq_one_letter_code
_entity_poly.pdbx_strand_id
1 'polypeptide(L)'
;MQMDRKMPEHQAVYEALRDGILLGRFAPGQPMTIQGLAEKLGVGMTPIREAIRRLTSESALETLGNRRVIVPILTQKQLDDIYFLRLSVEPELARRAVKNVTKQHIKRLREIDRTINVAIHSGDVSAYLQSNKDFHFGIYELADSPVLMRIA
;
A
#
# COMPACT_ATOMS: atom_id res chain seq x y z
N MET A 1 9.71 -1.27 32.22
CA MET A 1 10.15 -0.04 31.53
C MET A 1 10.17 -0.37 30.03
N GLN A 2 9.00 -0.26 29.35
CA GLN A 2 8.89 -0.45 27.91
C GLN A 2 9.44 0.81 27.24
N MET A 3 10.59 0.67 26.57
CA MET A 3 11.09 1.68 25.66
C MET A 3 10.18 1.64 24.42
N ASP A 4 9.42 2.72 24.23
CA ASP A 4 8.72 3.04 22.99
C ASP A 4 9.80 3.12 21.87
N ARG A 5 9.94 2.05 21.08
CA ARG A 5 10.88 2.01 19.95
C ARG A 5 10.30 2.92 18.88
N LYS A 6 10.73 4.16 18.89
CA LYS A 6 10.50 5.08 17.78
C LYS A 6 10.88 4.36 16.49
N MET A 7 9.93 4.25 15.56
CA MET A 7 10.15 3.59 14.26
C MET A 7 11.44 4.12 13.61
N PRO A 8 12.32 3.26 13.10
CA PRO A 8 13.54 3.71 12.42
C PRO A 8 13.19 4.64 11.24
N GLU A 9 13.96 5.70 11.04
CA GLU A 9 13.67 6.73 10.03
C GLU A 9 13.50 6.13 8.61
N HIS A 10 14.34 5.17 8.24
CA HIS A 10 14.25 4.49 6.95
C HIS A 10 12.94 3.71 6.77
N GLN A 11 12.39 3.14 7.85
CA GLN A 11 11.11 2.46 7.82
C GLN A 11 9.95 3.46 7.68
N ALA A 12 9.99 4.57 8.40
CA ALA A 12 8.98 5.63 8.27
C ALA A 12 8.97 6.23 6.85
N VAL A 13 10.15 6.44 6.26
CA VAL A 13 10.27 6.91 4.88
C VAL A 13 9.73 5.89 3.88
N TYR A 14 10.05 4.62 4.05
CA TYR A 14 9.52 3.55 3.21
C TYR A 14 7.98 3.53 3.24
N GLU A 15 7.38 3.59 4.43
CA GLU A 15 5.93 3.60 4.58
C GLU A 15 5.30 4.84 3.96
N ALA A 16 5.88 6.03 4.17
CA ALA A 16 5.40 7.28 3.59
C ALA A 16 5.42 7.25 2.05
N LEU A 17 6.48 6.71 1.43
CA LEU A 17 6.58 6.56 -0.02
C LEU A 17 5.61 5.50 -0.54
N ARG A 18 5.52 4.34 0.12
CA ARG A 18 4.58 3.27 -0.23
C ARG A 18 3.13 3.76 -0.19
N ASP A 19 2.74 4.43 0.89
CA ASP A 19 1.40 5.01 1.00
C ASP A 19 1.18 6.11 -0.03
N GLY A 20 2.19 6.91 -0.36
CA GLY A 20 2.14 7.89 -1.43
C GLY A 20 1.85 7.25 -2.80
N ILE A 21 2.42 6.08 -3.09
CA ILE A 21 2.16 5.31 -4.31
C ILE A 21 0.73 4.75 -4.28
N LEU A 22 0.37 4.06 -3.20
CA LEU A 22 -0.94 3.43 -3.06
C LEU A 22 -2.11 4.42 -3.11
N LEU A 23 -1.91 5.63 -2.59
CA LEU A 23 -2.91 6.69 -2.57
C LEU A 23 -2.85 7.61 -3.81
N GLY A 24 -2.09 7.22 -4.84
CA GLY A 24 -2.01 7.97 -6.10
C GLY A 24 -1.34 9.35 -5.99
N ARG A 25 -0.58 9.62 -4.93
CA ARG A 25 0.14 10.90 -4.75
C ARG A 25 1.34 11.05 -5.69
N PHE A 26 1.79 9.96 -6.28
CA PHE A 26 2.82 9.90 -7.30
C PHE A 26 2.20 9.34 -8.57
N ALA A 27 2.12 10.16 -9.61
CA ALA A 27 1.54 9.73 -10.89
C ALA A 27 2.44 8.69 -11.57
N PRO A 28 1.87 7.60 -12.13
CA PRO A 28 2.64 6.65 -12.93
C PRO A 28 3.39 7.35 -14.07
N GLY A 29 4.66 6.97 -14.29
CA GLY A 29 5.52 7.54 -15.32
C GLY A 29 6.10 8.93 -14.98
N GLN A 30 5.68 9.59 -13.91
CA GLN A 30 6.23 10.88 -13.51
C GLN A 30 7.61 10.71 -12.85
N PRO A 31 8.68 11.30 -13.43
CA PRO A 31 10.01 11.17 -12.84
C PRO A 31 10.13 11.92 -11.50
N MET A 32 10.67 11.25 -10.50
CA MET A 32 11.02 11.79 -9.19
C MET A 32 12.52 11.72 -8.98
N THR A 33 13.07 12.66 -8.22
CA THR A 33 14.48 12.64 -7.83
C THR A 33 14.65 12.31 -6.36
N ILE A 34 15.76 11.68 -5.99
CA ILE A 34 16.09 11.38 -4.59
C ILE A 34 16.12 12.66 -3.76
N GLN A 35 16.69 13.74 -4.31
CA GLN A 35 16.77 15.04 -3.64
C GLN A 35 15.37 15.63 -3.43
N GLY A 36 14.52 15.66 -4.47
CA GLY A 36 13.15 16.21 -4.36
C GLY A 36 12.28 15.42 -3.38
N LEU A 37 12.47 14.10 -3.28
CA LEU A 37 11.79 13.27 -2.27
C LEU A 37 12.31 13.57 -0.86
N ALA A 38 13.64 13.76 -0.69
CA ALA A 38 14.24 14.12 0.58
C ALA A 38 13.72 15.48 1.08
N GLU A 39 13.68 16.48 0.21
CA GLU A 39 13.13 17.81 0.50
C GLU A 39 11.64 17.74 0.87
N LYS A 40 10.84 16.99 0.09
CA LYS A 40 9.40 16.83 0.31
C LYS A 40 9.06 16.17 1.65
N LEU A 41 9.89 15.21 2.09
CA LEU A 41 9.69 14.47 3.34
C LEU A 41 10.46 15.06 4.54
N GLY A 42 11.34 16.04 4.31
CA GLY A 42 12.13 16.69 5.36
C GLY A 42 13.17 15.75 5.99
N VAL A 43 13.74 14.81 5.21
CA VAL A 43 14.68 13.79 5.69
C VAL A 43 15.98 13.79 4.87
N GLY A 44 17.00 13.08 5.36
CA GLY A 44 18.25 12.90 4.62
C GLY A 44 18.09 12.04 3.37
N MET A 45 19.07 12.11 2.45
CA MET A 45 19.05 11.31 1.21
C MET A 45 19.30 9.81 1.45
N THR A 46 19.96 9.43 2.54
CA THR A 46 20.28 8.02 2.85
C THR A 46 19.02 7.20 3.09
N PRO A 47 18.09 7.57 4.00
CA PRO A 47 16.85 6.83 4.20
C PRO A 47 15.97 6.79 2.94
N ILE A 48 16.00 7.84 2.10
CA ILE A 48 15.29 7.83 0.80
C ILE A 48 15.88 6.77 -0.14
N ARG A 49 17.21 6.65 -0.25
CA ARG A 49 17.83 5.64 -1.11
C ARG A 49 17.50 4.22 -0.66
N GLU A 50 17.49 3.97 0.64
CA GLU A 50 17.11 2.66 1.19
C GLU A 50 15.66 2.32 0.89
N ALA A 51 14.75 3.25 1.12
CA ALA A 51 13.33 3.09 0.81
C ALA A 51 13.10 2.85 -0.70
N ILE A 52 13.75 3.63 -1.58
CA ILE A 52 13.67 3.44 -3.03
C ILE A 52 14.18 2.06 -3.43
N ARG A 53 15.35 1.62 -2.91
CA ARG A 53 15.89 0.30 -3.21
C ARG A 53 14.90 -0.80 -2.84
N ARG A 54 14.25 -0.70 -1.68
CA ARG A 54 13.25 -1.66 -1.24
C ARG A 54 12.01 -1.63 -2.13
N LEU A 55 11.45 -0.46 -2.41
CA LEU A 55 10.29 -0.32 -3.29
C LEU A 55 10.57 -0.77 -4.73
N THR A 56 11.82 -0.61 -5.21
CA THR A 56 12.25 -1.14 -6.51
C THR A 56 12.32 -2.66 -6.50
N SER A 57 12.82 -3.27 -5.42
CA SER A 57 12.82 -4.74 -5.28
C SER A 57 11.41 -5.33 -5.18
N GLU A 58 10.44 -4.53 -4.73
CA GLU A 58 9.01 -4.87 -4.67
C GLU A 58 8.28 -4.49 -5.99
N SER A 59 8.99 -4.02 -7.02
CA SER A 59 8.44 -3.56 -8.31
C SER A 59 7.44 -2.39 -8.19
N ALA A 60 7.39 -1.71 -7.04
CA ALA A 60 6.56 -0.53 -6.83
C ALA A 60 7.17 0.74 -7.44
N LEU A 61 8.50 0.76 -7.63
CA LEU A 61 9.24 1.81 -8.32
C LEU A 61 10.20 1.21 -9.34
N GLU A 62 10.47 1.97 -10.40
CA GLU A 62 11.54 1.69 -11.36
C GLU A 62 12.59 2.80 -11.33
N THR A 63 13.86 2.40 -11.45
CA THR A 63 14.97 3.35 -11.57
C THR A 63 15.21 3.68 -13.02
N LEU A 64 15.15 4.98 -13.33
CA LEU A 64 15.61 5.51 -14.61
C LEU A 64 17.09 5.91 -14.50
N GLY A 65 17.77 6.01 -15.63
CA GLY A 65 19.07 6.67 -15.68
C GLY A 65 19.04 8.04 -14.98
N ASN A 66 20.20 8.57 -14.59
CA ASN A 66 20.34 9.90 -13.97
C ASN A 66 19.69 10.05 -12.58
N ARG A 67 19.69 9.01 -11.76
CA ARG A 67 19.20 9.05 -10.37
C ARG A 67 17.71 9.43 -10.23
N ARG A 68 16.92 9.15 -11.25
CA ARG A 68 15.48 9.33 -11.24
C ARG A 68 14.76 8.01 -11.00
N VAL A 69 13.59 8.10 -10.38
CA VAL A 69 12.69 6.96 -10.16
C VAL A 69 11.29 7.33 -10.62
N ILE A 70 10.52 6.33 -11.04
CA ILE A 70 9.12 6.48 -11.44
C ILE A 70 8.28 5.40 -10.76
N VAL A 71 7.00 5.67 -10.59
CA VAL A 71 6.00 4.61 -10.45
C VAL A 71 5.81 4.00 -11.85
N PRO A 72 5.91 2.67 -12.02
CA PRO A 72 5.79 2.03 -13.32
C PRO A 72 4.45 2.32 -14.00
N ILE A 73 4.47 2.43 -15.32
CA ILE A 73 3.27 2.36 -16.14
C ILE A 73 3.08 0.89 -16.51
N LEU A 74 2.05 0.28 -15.97
CA LEU A 74 1.78 -1.13 -16.22
C LEU A 74 1.24 -1.35 -17.64
N THR A 75 1.76 -2.36 -18.31
CA THR A 75 1.21 -2.85 -19.58
C THR A 75 -0.08 -3.62 -19.32
N GLN A 76 -0.93 -3.79 -20.34
CA GLN A 76 -2.14 -4.61 -20.25
C GLN A 76 -1.82 -6.02 -19.74
N LYS A 77 -0.76 -6.64 -20.27
CA LYS A 77 -0.33 -7.98 -19.83
C LYS A 77 -0.01 -8.04 -18.35
N GLN A 78 0.71 -7.04 -17.83
CA GLN A 78 1.03 -6.99 -16.39
C GLN A 78 -0.24 -6.80 -15.53
N LEU A 79 -1.20 -6.00 -16.01
CA LEU A 79 -2.50 -5.86 -15.34
C LEU A 79 -3.27 -7.18 -15.33
N ASP A 80 -3.28 -7.91 -16.43
CA ASP A 80 -3.94 -9.21 -16.53
C ASP A 80 -3.30 -10.24 -15.58
N ASP A 81 -1.96 -10.26 -15.48
CA ASP A 81 -1.23 -11.12 -14.54
C ASP A 81 -1.55 -10.77 -13.07
N ILE A 82 -1.58 -9.49 -12.72
CA ILE A 82 -1.96 -9.01 -11.38
C ILE A 82 -3.40 -9.39 -11.07
N TYR A 83 -4.31 -9.18 -12.02
CA TYR A 83 -5.72 -9.52 -11.87
C TYR A 83 -5.92 -11.03 -11.65
N PHE A 84 -5.22 -11.87 -12.41
CA PHE A 84 -5.22 -13.31 -12.19
C PHE A 84 -4.76 -13.71 -10.80
N LEU A 85 -3.67 -13.12 -10.30
CA LEU A 85 -3.16 -13.38 -8.95
C LEU A 85 -4.19 -12.97 -7.88
N ARG A 86 -4.76 -11.79 -8.01
CA ARG A 86 -5.77 -11.28 -7.07
C ARG A 86 -7.01 -12.19 -7.04
N LEU A 87 -7.53 -12.59 -8.19
CA LEU A 87 -8.67 -13.52 -8.29
C LEU A 87 -8.36 -14.91 -7.70
N SER A 88 -7.09 -15.32 -7.71
CA SER A 88 -6.68 -16.61 -7.13
C SER A 88 -6.50 -16.54 -5.62
N VAL A 89 -5.99 -15.43 -5.09
CA VAL A 89 -5.56 -15.31 -3.69
C VAL A 89 -6.65 -14.70 -2.80
N GLU A 90 -7.26 -13.59 -3.22
CA GLU A 90 -8.17 -12.83 -2.36
C GLU A 90 -9.44 -13.61 -1.97
N PRO A 91 -10.10 -14.37 -2.87
CA PRO A 91 -11.25 -15.20 -2.49
C PRO A 91 -10.88 -16.29 -1.48
N GLU A 92 -9.69 -16.86 -1.58
CA GLU A 92 -9.22 -17.87 -0.64
C GLU A 92 -8.92 -17.27 0.74
N LEU A 93 -8.34 -16.06 0.79
CA LEU A 93 -8.19 -15.31 2.04
C LEU A 93 -9.55 -15.02 2.69
N ALA A 94 -10.51 -14.52 1.91
CA ALA A 94 -11.86 -14.26 2.40
C ALA A 94 -12.54 -15.53 2.93
N ARG A 95 -12.43 -16.65 2.20
CA ARG A 95 -12.98 -17.95 2.62
C ARG A 95 -12.39 -18.43 3.95
N ARG A 96 -11.07 -18.28 4.14
CA ARG A 96 -10.41 -18.64 5.41
C ARG A 96 -10.83 -17.72 6.55
N ALA A 97 -10.95 -16.43 6.28
CA ALA A 97 -11.34 -15.42 7.24
C ALA A 97 -12.68 -15.71 7.93
N VAL A 98 -13.64 -16.32 7.21
CA VAL A 98 -14.98 -16.64 7.74
C VAL A 98 -14.95 -17.41 9.06
N LYS A 99 -13.94 -18.26 9.26
CA LYS A 99 -13.81 -19.07 10.48
C LYS A 99 -13.48 -18.24 11.72
N ASN A 100 -12.87 -17.06 11.52
CA ASN A 100 -12.34 -16.21 12.59
C ASN A 100 -13.13 -14.90 12.75
N VAL A 101 -14.19 -14.71 11.94
CA VAL A 101 -15.04 -13.51 12.00
C VAL A 101 -15.83 -13.48 13.31
N THR A 102 -15.80 -12.34 13.99
CA THR A 102 -16.58 -12.03 15.18
C THR A 102 -17.59 -10.91 14.91
N LYS A 103 -18.57 -10.73 15.80
CA LYS A 103 -19.49 -9.60 15.73
C LYS A 103 -18.77 -8.24 15.76
N GLN A 104 -17.65 -8.15 16.47
CA GLN A 104 -16.83 -6.94 16.54
C GLN A 104 -16.15 -6.65 15.19
N HIS A 105 -15.62 -7.67 14.52
CA HIS A 105 -15.06 -7.52 13.16
C HIS A 105 -16.12 -7.02 12.18
N ILE A 106 -17.32 -7.59 12.21
CA ILE A 106 -18.43 -7.13 11.36
C ILE A 106 -18.80 -5.67 11.65
N LYS A 107 -18.85 -5.27 12.93
CA LYS A 107 -19.11 -3.88 13.29
C LYS A 107 -18.05 -2.94 12.71
N ARG A 108 -16.75 -3.26 12.88
CA ARG A 108 -15.64 -2.48 12.33
C ARG A 108 -15.72 -2.38 10.79
N LEU A 109 -15.96 -3.49 10.09
CA LEU A 109 -16.08 -3.48 8.64
C LEU A 109 -17.26 -2.61 8.16
N ARG A 110 -18.39 -2.62 8.85
CA ARG A 110 -19.52 -1.73 8.54
C ARG A 110 -19.19 -0.24 8.77
N GLU A 111 -18.37 0.07 9.75
CA GLU A 111 -17.89 1.44 9.99
C GLU A 111 -16.96 1.90 8.85
N ILE A 112 -16.04 1.03 8.42
CA ILE A 112 -15.18 1.32 7.26
C ILE A 112 -16.00 1.49 5.98
N ASP A 113 -16.98 0.61 5.73
CA ASP A 113 -17.88 0.70 4.57
C ASP A 113 -18.64 2.04 4.52
N ARG A 114 -19.09 2.56 5.67
CA ARG A 114 -19.68 3.92 5.73
C ARG A 114 -18.68 4.99 5.31
N THR A 115 -17.42 4.87 5.73
CA THR A 115 -16.35 5.82 5.33
C THR A 115 -16.09 5.75 3.83
N ILE A 116 -16.11 4.55 3.23
CA ILE A 116 -16.01 4.36 1.77
C ILE A 116 -17.15 5.13 1.08
N ASN A 117 -18.38 4.94 1.54
CA ASN A 117 -19.55 5.62 0.96
C ASN A 117 -19.45 7.15 1.08
N VAL A 118 -19.00 7.69 2.20
CA VAL A 118 -18.75 9.13 2.38
C VAL A 118 -17.69 9.62 1.39
N ALA A 119 -16.57 8.90 1.24
CA ALA A 119 -15.50 9.26 0.33
C ALA A 119 -15.96 9.26 -1.15
N ILE A 120 -16.79 8.29 -1.54
CA ILE A 120 -17.40 8.25 -2.89
C ILE A 120 -18.28 9.48 -3.12
N HIS A 121 -19.15 9.82 -2.19
CA HIS A 121 -20.07 10.95 -2.34
C HIS A 121 -19.36 12.30 -2.34
N SER A 122 -18.25 12.44 -1.61
CA SER A 122 -17.44 13.66 -1.57
C SER A 122 -16.44 13.78 -2.73
N GLY A 123 -16.23 12.70 -3.49
CA GLY A 123 -15.17 12.64 -4.53
C GLY A 123 -13.76 12.57 -3.95
N ASP A 124 -13.59 12.26 -2.67
CA ASP A 124 -12.27 12.13 -2.04
C ASP A 124 -11.63 10.78 -2.39
N VAL A 125 -10.89 10.77 -3.49
CA VAL A 125 -10.20 9.57 -4.01
C VAL A 125 -9.20 9.02 -2.99
N SER A 126 -8.49 9.88 -2.24
CA SER A 126 -7.49 9.43 -1.26
C SER A 126 -8.15 8.72 -0.07
N ALA A 127 -9.23 9.28 0.46
CA ALA A 127 -10.01 8.66 1.53
C ALA A 127 -10.67 7.35 1.04
N TYR A 128 -11.16 7.32 -0.21
CA TYR A 128 -11.68 6.09 -0.82
C TYR A 128 -10.63 4.99 -0.88
N LEU A 129 -9.46 5.26 -1.45
CA LEU A 129 -8.39 4.27 -1.60
C LEU A 129 -7.92 3.73 -0.24
N GLN A 130 -7.76 4.62 0.75
CA GLN A 130 -7.37 4.21 2.10
C GLN A 130 -8.43 3.31 2.74
N SER A 131 -9.68 3.75 2.75
CA SER A 131 -10.77 2.99 3.38
C SER A 131 -11.04 1.66 2.66
N ASN A 132 -10.95 1.63 1.32
CA ASN A 132 -11.07 0.41 0.54
C ASN A 132 -9.96 -0.60 0.88
N LYS A 133 -8.71 -0.14 1.00
CA LYS A 133 -7.60 -0.96 1.48
C LYS A 133 -7.90 -1.52 2.87
N ASP A 134 -8.29 -0.66 3.81
CA ASP A 134 -8.56 -1.05 5.20
C ASP A 134 -9.72 -2.07 5.30
N PHE A 135 -10.72 -1.95 4.43
CA PHE A 135 -11.82 -2.91 4.34
C PHE A 135 -11.35 -4.29 3.91
N HIS A 136 -10.62 -4.36 2.80
CA HIS A 136 -10.13 -5.63 2.26
C HIS A 136 -9.12 -6.30 3.19
N PHE A 137 -8.12 -5.57 3.65
CA PHE A 137 -7.10 -6.10 4.55
C PHE A 137 -7.69 -6.48 5.92
N GLY A 138 -8.69 -5.72 6.41
CA GLY A 138 -9.41 -6.08 7.62
C GLY A 138 -10.14 -7.43 7.54
N ILE A 139 -10.47 -7.89 6.33
CA ILE A 139 -10.98 -9.25 6.08
C ILE A 139 -9.82 -10.24 5.96
N TYR A 140 -8.80 -9.93 5.15
CA TYR A 140 -7.73 -10.87 4.82
C TYR A 140 -6.86 -11.22 6.03
N GLU A 141 -6.64 -10.30 6.95
CA GLU A 141 -5.91 -10.54 8.22
C GLU A 141 -6.55 -11.64 9.06
N LEU A 142 -7.88 -11.81 8.99
CA LEU A 142 -8.61 -12.86 9.69
C LEU A 142 -8.37 -14.27 9.11
N ALA A 143 -7.76 -14.36 7.93
CA ALA A 143 -7.44 -15.65 7.29
C ALA A 143 -6.30 -16.40 7.99
N ASP A 144 -5.51 -15.71 8.84
CA ASP A 144 -4.32 -16.25 9.51
C ASP A 144 -3.38 -16.98 8.52
N SER A 145 -3.11 -16.34 7.39
CA SER A 145 -2.31 -16.91 6.30
C SER A 145 -1.21 -15.93 5.84
N PRO A 146 -0.07 -15.88 6.56
CA PRO A 146 0.99 -14.90 6.30
C PRO A 146 1.63 -15.04 4.92
N VAL A 147 1.55 -16.20 4.29
CA VAL A 147 2.07 -16.42 2.93
C VAL A 147 1.16 -15.76 1.90
N LEU A 148 -0.17 -16.01 1.98
CA LEU A 148 -1.12 -15.41 1.04
C LEU A 148 -1.24 -13.89 1.23
N MET A 149 -1.17 -13.43 2.48
CA MET A 149 -1.17 -11.99 2.81
C MET A 149 -0.02 -11.19 2.19
N ARG A 150 1.11 -11.83 1.87
CA ARG A 150 2.23 -11.15 1.19
C ARG A 150 2.04 -11.05 -0.31
N ILE A 151 1.08 -11.77 -0.86
CA ILE A 151 0.77 -11.80 -2.29
C ILE A 151 -0.44 -10.91 -2.59
N ALA A 152 -1.39 -10.79 -1.66
CA ALA A 152 -2.52 -9.89 -1.75
C ALA A 152 -2.11 -8.42 -1.57
#